data_9ce8cfffef77b770081e9b369204b071
#
_entry.id   9ce8cfffef77b770081e9b369204b071
#
_cell.length_a   1.000
_cell.length_b   1.000
_cell.length_c   1.000
_cell.angle_alpha   90.00
_cell.angle_beta   90.00
_cell.angle_gamma   90.00
#
_symmetry.space_group_name_H-M   'P 1'
#
loop_
_entity.id
_entity.type
_entity.pdbx_description
1 polymer ?
#
loop_
_entity_poly.entity_id
_entity_poly.type
_entity_poly.pdbx_seq_one_letter_code
_entity_poly.pdbx_strand_id
1 'polypeptide(L)'
;PEIRQGPIAVATTQTEAVIEWTTDEPADGKVSYAWDGGSDEIVDPEHVLEHRMVLSGLIAGTAYSYTVSSQDIAQNPATVSGIGMFSTKKMPDTTPPTITSGPLALDVSENRATLFWTTDEPATSVVDYGTTTGYGGHLEFGELVQEHQVALEHLDPGTVYHFKVGSTDLAGHAVSTDPWGGKLYSVDHILVTQGQRDTAPPQFEQPPTVRWTNRNAVVAWTTDEVSTSRVDWVGGGKDGFVEDNR
;
A
#
# COMPACT_ATOMS: atom_id res chain seq x y z
N PRO A 1 -31.44 -37.34 -29.75
CA PRO A 1 -31.78 -35.94 -29.45
C PRO A 1 -30.70 -35.00 -30.03
N GLU A 2 -31.16 -33.85 -30.53
CA GLU A 2 -30.28 -32.73 -30.97
C GLU A 2 -30.44 -31.51 -30.05
N ILE A 3 -29.33 -30.87 -29.70
CA ILE A 3 -29.37 -29.64 -28.93
C ILE A 3 -29.86 -28.50 -29.85
N ARG A 4 -30.97 -27.88 -29.53
CA ARG A 4 -31.60 -26.81 -30.35
C ARG A 4 -31.22 -25.42 -29.91
N GLN A 5 -31.08 -25.18 -28.60
CA GLN A 5 -30.63 -23.91 -28.02
C GLN A 5 -29.69 -24.14 -26.86
N GLY A 6 -28.75 -23.21 -26.68
CA GLY A 6 -27.70 -23.32 -25.68
C GLY A 6 -26.55 -24.23 -26.11
N PRO A 7 -25.78 -24.78 -25.15
CA PRO A 7 -25.91 -24.51 -23.72
C PRO A 7 -25.41 -23.10 -23.35
N ILE A 8 -26.05 -22.48 -22.38
CA ILE A 8 -25.63 -21.18 -21.82
C ILE A 8 -25.58 -21.23 -20.30
N ALA A 9 -24.62 -20.53 -19.72
CA ALA A 9 -24.57 -20.27 -18.29
C ALA A 9 -25.39 -19.01 -18.00
N VAL A 10 -26.61 -19.18 -17.46
CA VAL A 10 -27.59 -18.09 -17.24
C VAL A 10 -27.40 -17.39 -15.92
N ALA A 11 -26.77 -18.00 -14.94
CA ALA A 11 -26.48 -17.42 -13.64
C ALA A 11 -25.21 -18.01 -13.04
N THR A 12 -24.43 -17.18 -12.36
CA THR A 12 -23.27 -17.61 -11.57
C THR A 12 -23.21 -16.88 -10.23
N THR A 13 -22.86 -17.61 -9.18
CA THR A 13 -22.54 -17.09 -7.84
C THR A 13 -21.07 -17.33 -7.53
N GLN A 14 -20.67 -17.25 -6.28
CA GLN A 14 -19.32 -17.64 -5.82
C GLN A 14 -19.09 -19.16 -5.92
N THR A 15 -20.15 -19.97 -5.70
CA THR A 15 -20.03 -21.43 -5.55
C THR A 15 -21.03 -22.21 -6.41
N GLU A 16 -21.79 -21.53 -7.27
CA GLU A 16 -22.80 -22.18 -8.12
C GLU A 16 -22.81 -21.56 -9.51
N ALA A 17 -23.22 -22.36 -10.50
CA ALA A 17 -23.57 -21.93 -11.84
C ALA A 17 -24.81 -22.68 -12.33
N VAL A 18 -25.62 -22.02 -13.13
CA VAL A 18 -26.83 -22.60 -13.75
C VAL A 18 -26.58 -22.72 -15.24
N ILE A 19 -26.67 -23.92 -15.77
CA ILE A 19 -26.52 -24.22 -17.21
C ILE A 19 -27.88 -24.62 -17.77
N GLU A 20 -28.28 -24.00 -18.88
CA GLU A 20 -29.55 -24.26 -19.56
C GLU A 20 -29.34 -24.59 -21.04
N TRP A 21 -30.10 -25.57 -21.56
CA TRP A 21 -30.20 -25.92 -22.96
C TRP A 21 -31.53 -26.58 -23.29
N THR A 22 -31.86 -26.70 -24.57
CA THR A 22 -33.06 -27.43 -25.04
C THR A 22 -32.68 -28.49 -26.05
N THR A 23 -33.46 -29.57 -26.08
CA THR A 23 -33.38 -30.64 -27.05
C THR A 23 -34.66 -30.71 -27.93
N ASP A 24 -34.57 -31.34 -29.07
CA ASP A 24 -35.72 -31.52 -30.00
C ASP A 24 -36.67 -32.65 -29.59
N GLU A 25 -36.23 -33.55 -28.69
CA GLU A 25 -37.00 -34.64 -28.12
C GLU A 25 -36.65 -34.83 -26.63
N PRO A 26 -37.51 -35.48 -25.83
CA PRO A 26 -37.23 -35.73 -24.43
C PRO A 26 -35.93 -36.56 -24.27
N ALA A 27 -35.00 -36.06 -23.47
CA ALA A 27 -33.71 -36.65 -23.25
C ALA A 27 -33.21 -36.40 -21.80
N ASP A 28 -32.27 -37.19 -21.33
CA ASP A 28 -31.55 -36.93 -20.08
C ASP A 28 -30.63 -35.69 -20.23
N GLY A 29 -30.05 -35.25 -19.13
CA GLY A 29 -29.10 -34.15 -19.09
C GLY A 29 -27.78 -34.55 -18.42
N LYS A 30 -26.66 -34.21 -19.06
CA LYS A 30 -25.35 -34.30 -18.46
C LYS A 30 -24.55 -33.03 -18.73
N VAL A 31 -23.92 -32.49 -17.69
CA VAL A 31 -22.93 -31.42 -17.78
C VAL A 31 -21.59 -31.95 -17.30
N SER A 32 -20.60 -31.90 -18.20
CA SER A 32 -19.18 -32.15 -17.84
C SER A 32 -18.45 -30.81 -17.81
N TYR A 33 -17.74 -30.53 -16.75
CA TYR A 33 -17.04 -29.24 -16.56
C TYR A 33 -15.64 -29.42 -16.01
N ALA A 34 -14.75 -28.48 -16.34
CA ALA A 34 -13.34 -28.52 -15.97
C ALA A 34 -12.82 -27.13 -15.61
N TRP A 35 -11.81 -27.11 -14.74
CA TRP A 35 -11.08 -25.91 -14.31
C TRP A 35 -9.57 -26.23 -14.19
N ASP A 36 -8.76 -25.21 -13.93
CA ASP A 36 -7.32 -25.42 -13.67
C ASP A 36 -7.15 -26.17 -12.31
N GLY A 37 -6.93 -27.45 -12.38
CA GLY A 37 -6.79 -28.33 -11.22
C GLY A 37 -7.77 -29.50 -11.17
N GLY A 38 -8.75 -29.61 -12.10
CA GLY A 38 -9.64 -30.75 -12.10
C GLY A 38 -10.81 -30.69 -13.09
N SER A 39 -11.61 -31.73 -13.04
CA SER A 39 -12.86 -31.83 -13.79
C SER A 39 -13.88 -32.65 -12.99
N ASP A 40 -15.15 -32.40 -13.27
CA ASP A 40 -16.25 -33.15 -12.67
C ASP A 40 -17.43 -33.18 -13.63
N GLU A 41 -18.47 -33.98 -13.29
CA GLU A 41 -19.69 -34.08 -14.09
C GLU A 41 -20.91 -34.29 -13.19
N ILE A 42 -22.04 -33.81 -13.67
CA ILE A 42 -23.35 -34.09 -13.08
C ILE A 42 -24.30 -34.65 -14.15
N VAL A 43 -25.20 -35.51 -13.73
CA VAL A 43 -26.19 -36.16 -14.61
C VAL A 43 -27.58 -35.99 -13.99
N ASP A 44 -28.53 -35.57 -14.80
CA ASP A 44 -29.94 -35.59 -14.51
C ASP A 44 -30.60 -36.66 -15.41
N PRO A 45 -31.10 -37.79 -14.84
CA PRO A 45 -31.72 -38.88 -15.61
C PRO A 45 -33.14 -38.56 -16.08
N GLU A 46 -33.71 -37.42 -15.72
CA GLU A 46 -35.07 -37.01 -16.15
C GLU A 46 -35.09 -36.70 -17.63
N HIS A 47 -36.05 -37.27 -18.38
CA HIS A 47 -36.15 -37.04 -19.81
C HIS A 47 -37.11 -35.86 -20.08
N VAL A 48 -36.50 -34.72 -20.38
CA VAL A 48 -37.17 -33.45 -20.61
C VAL A 48 -36.73 -32.77 -21.92
N LEU A 49 -37.45 -31.77 -22.36
CA LEU A 49 -37.06 -30.93 -23.52
C LEU A 49 -36.20 -29.72 -23.07
N GLU A 50 -36.51 -29.21 -21.90
CA GLU A 50 -35.83 -28.03 -21.32
C GLU A 50 -34.98 -28.50 -20.14
N HIS A 51 -33.71 -28.35 -20.29
CA HIS A 51 -32.71 -28.78 -19.26
C HIS A 51 -32.26 -27.56 -18.48
N ARG A 52 -32.23 -27.69 -17.16
CA ARG A 52 -31.72 -26.69 -16.24
C ARG A 52 -30.95 -27.37 -15.11
N MET A 53 -29.64 -27.31 -15.17
CA MET A 53 -28.78 -27.97 -14.19
C MET A 53 -27.99 -26.94 -13.35
N VAL A 54 -27.94 -27.18 -12.04
CA VAL A 54 -27.20 -26.36 -11.09
C VAL A 54 -25.91 -27.06 -10.73
N LEU A 55 -24.78 -26.47 -11.13
CA LEU A 55 -23.46 -26.86 -10.64
C LEU A 55 -23.24 -26.22 -9.29
N SER A 56 -22.95 -26.97 -8.26
CA SER A 56 -22.71 -26.49 -6.89
C SER A 56 -21.35 -26.92 -6.36
N GLY A 57 -20.87 -26.27 -5.29
CA GLY A 57 -19.55 -26.56 -4.70
C GLY A 57 -18.39 -26.07 -5.55
N LEU A 58 -18.63 -25.13 -6.47
CA LEU A 58 -17.59 -24.54 -7.32
C LEU A 58 -16.64 -23.67 -6.50
N ILE A 59 -15.41 -23.51 -7.01
CA ILE A 59 -14.39 -22.64 -6.42
C ILE A 59 -14.67 -21.20 -6.83
N ALA A 60 -14.71 -20.28 -5.89
CA ALA A 60 -14.95 -18.87 -6.13
C ALA A 60 -13.82 -18.23 -6.98
N GLY A 61 -14.19 -17.28 -7.84
CA GLY A 61 -13.25 -16.54 -8.68
C GLY A 61 -12.54 -17.39 -9.75
N THR A 62 -13.10 -18.55 -10.10
CA THR A 62 -12.49 -19.55 -10.98
C THR A 62 -13.18 -19.59 -12.32
N ALA A 63 -12.39 -19.71 -13.40
CA ALA A 63 -12.90 -19.95 -14.74
C ALA A 63 -13.14 -21.43 -14.98
N TYR A 64 -14.28 -21.75 -15.58
CA TYR A 64 -14.70 -23.11 -15.93
C TYR A 64 -15.00 -23.20 -17.43
N SER A 65 -14.61 -24.31 -18.03
CA SER A 65 -15.12 -24.76 -19.32
C SER A 65 -16.13 -25.89 -19.09
N TYR A 66 -17.16 -25.97 -19.94
CA TYR A 66 -18.16 -27.03 -19.83
C TYR A 66 -18.67 -27.48 -21.21
N THR A 67 -19.18 -28.70 -21.24
CA THR A 67 -19.97 -29.25 -22.34
C THR A 67 -21.23 -29.90 -21.79
N VAL A 68 -22.29 -29.91 -22.56
CA VAL A 68 -23.50 -30.68 -22.23
C VAL A 68 -23.69 -31.82 -23.23
N SER A 69 -24.33 -32.89 -22.77
CA SER A 69 -24.79 -33.97 -23.62
C SER A 69 -26.17 -34.47 -23.17
N SER A 70 -26.95 -35.00 -24.11
CA SER A 70 -28.29 -35.50 -23.87
C SER A 70 -28.54 -36.78 -24.62
N GLN A 71 -29.12 -37.78 -23.96
CA GLN A 71 -29.44 -39.09 -24.54
C GLN A 71 -30.93 -39.39 -24.34
N ASP A 72 -31.57 -39.93 -25.38
CA ASP A 72 -32.98 -40.35 -25.27
C ASP A 72 -33.19 -41.68 -24.53
N ILE A 73 -34.45 -42.04 -24.25
CA ILE A 73 -34.77 -43.30 -23.57
C ILE A 73 -34.41 -44.55 -24.40
N ALA A 74 -34.27 -44.41 -25.72
CA ALA A 74 -33.82 -45.49 -26.59
C ALA A 74 -32.30 -45.69 -26.60
N GLN A 75 -31.59 -44.87 -25.81
CA GLN A 75 -30.11 -44.84 -25.69
C GLN A 75 -29.40 -44.52 -27.01
N ASN A 76 -30.03 -43.70 -27.85
CA ASN A 76 -29.32 -43.17 -29.02
C ASN A 76 -28.14 -42.34 -28.58
N PRO A 77 -27.05 -42.33 -29.36
CA PRO A 77 -25.86 -41.56 -29.00
C PRO A 77 -26.21 -40.10 -28.68
N ALA A 78 -25.73 -39.63 -27.54
CA ALA A 78 -25.94 -38.25 -27.11
C ALA A 78 -25.26 -37.29 -28.03
N THR A 79 -25.92 -36.16 -28.35
CA THR A 79 -25.28 -35.04 -28.98
C THR A 79 -24.48 -34.24 -27.94
N VAL A 80 -23.21 -33.99 -28.21
CA VAL A 80 -22.36 -33.20 -27.33
C VAL A 80 -22.28 -31.77 -27.90
N SER A 81 -22.48 -30.80 -27.04
CA SER A 81 -22.35 -29.38 -27.42
C SER A 81 -20.92 -28.97 -27.72
N GLY A 82 -20.76 -27.80 -28.32
CA GLY A 82 -19.48 -27.07 -28.25
C GLY A 82 -19.11 -26.70 -26.82
N ILE A 83 -17.87 -26.25 -26.63
CA ILE A 83 -17.36 -25.84 -25.32
C ILE A 83 -17.94 -24.48 -24.94
N GLY A 84 -18.66 -24.43 -23.82
CA GLY A 84 -19.06 -23.21 -23.16
C GLY A 84 -18.07 -22.82 -22.05
N MET A 85 -18.11 -21.55 -21.64
CA MET A 85 -17.27 -21.04 -20.56
C MET A 85 -18.08 -20.15 -19.62
N PHE A 86 -17.75 -20.18 -18.34
CA PHE A 86 -18.22 -19.22 -17.34
C PHE A 86 -17.15 -18.99 -16.28
N SER A 87 -17.33 -17.96 -15.45
CA SER A 87 -16.52 -17.76 -14.25
C SER A 87 -17.43 -17.53 -13.05
N THR A 88 -17.07 -18.15 -11.94
CA THR A 88 -17.69 -17.87 -10.64
C THR A 88 -17.30 -16.50 -10.15
N LYS A 89 -18.16 -15.84 -9.35
CA LYS A 89 -17.83 -14.58 -8.70
C LYS A 89 -16.73 -14.80 -7.66
N LYS A 90 -15.85 -13.81 -7.50
CA LYS A 90 -14.87 -13.81 -6.40
C LYS A 90 -15.59 -13.78 -5.05
N MET A 91 -15.00 -14.38 -4.02
CA MET A 91 -15.45 -14.13 -2.65
C MET A 91 -15.35 -12.63 -2.35
N PRO A 92 -16.32 -12.07 -1.64
CA PRO A 92 -16.15 -10.73 -1.09
C PRO A 92 -14.92 -10.72 -0.21
N ASP A 93 -14.09 -9.68 -0.34
CA ASP A 93 -13.06 -9.41 0.62
C ASP A 93 -13.72 -9.02 1.95
N THR A 94 -13.24 -9.57 3.05
CA THR A 94 -13.75 -9.32 4.41
C THR A 94 -12.61 -9.01 5.40
N THR A 95 -11.39 -8.94 4.91
CA THR A 95 -10.19 -8.73 5.72
C THR A 95 -9.68 -7.31 5.55
N PRO A 96 -9.38 -6.59 6.65
CA PRO A 96 -8.71 -5.30 6.53
C PRO A 96 -7.24 -5.49 6.18
N PRO A 97 -6.61 -4.51 5.50
CA PRO A 97 -5.19 -4.53 5.24
C PRO A 97 -4.39 -4.54 6.54
N THR A 98 -3.24 -5.21 6.54
CA THR A 98 -2.33 -5.30 7.68
C THR A 98 -1.03 -4.57 7.34
N ILE A 99 -0.53 -3.72 8.25
CA ILE A 99 0.78 -3.10 8.11
C ILE A 99 1.84 -4.18 8.32
N THR A 100 2.62 -4.49 7.28
CA THR A 100 3.66 -5.52 7.27
C THR A 100 5.05 -4.97 7.61
N SER A 101 5.27 -3.66 7.37
CA SER A 101 6.52 -2.98 7.72
C SER A 101 6.27 -1.49 7.98
N GLY A 102 7.03 -0.90 8.90
CA GLY A 102 6.89 0.51 9.28
C GLY A 102 5.76 0.74 10.31
N PRO A 103 5.24 1.99 10.41
CA PRO A 103 5.70 3.17 9.67
C PRO A 103 7.08 3.68 10.12
N LEU A 104 7.87 4.17 9.17
CA LEU A 104 9.19 4.76 9.37
C LEU A 104 9.19 6.21 8.88
N ALA A 105 9.90 7.10 9.57
CA ALA A 105 10.20 8.43 9.09
C ALA A 105 11.60 8.42 8.43
N LEU A 106 11.65 8.71 7.14
CA LEU A 106 12.85 8.77 6.32
C LEU A 106 13.09 10.21 5.83
N ASP A 107 14.31 10.51 5.37
CA ASP A 107 14.67 11.81 4.76
C ASP A 107 14.23 13.01 5.62
N VAL A 108 14.38 12.90 6.94
CA VAL A 108 14.02 13.96 7.86
C VAL A 108 15.00 15.12 7.73
N SER A 109 14.49 16.30 7.42
CA SER A 109 15.22 17.57 7.32
C SER A 109 14.69 18.61 8.31
N GLU A 110 15.06 19.88 8.13
CA GLU A 110 14.58 20.98 8.97
C GLU A 110 13.06 21.17 8.89
N ASN A 111 12.45 20.97 7.69
CA ASN A 111 11.07 21.35 7.42
C ASN A 111 10.27 20.29 6.67
N ARG A 112 10.79 19.07 6.54
CA ARG A 112 10.11 17.96 5.85
C ARG A 112 10.56 16.61 6.39
N ALA A 113 9.70 15.60 6.21
CA ALA A 113 10.00 14.19 6.44
C ALA A 113 9.20 13.34 5.45
N THR A 114 9.68 12.16 5.13
CA THR A 114 8.94 11.18 4.32
C THR A 114 8.57 10.00 5.22
N LEU A 115 7.27 9.71 5.30
CA LEU A 115 6.77 8.53 6.00
C LEU A 115 6.64 7.37 5.03
N PHE A 116 7.08 6.19 5.45
CA PHE A 116 7.03 4.97 4.64
C PHE A 116 6.48 3.80 5.46
N TRP A 117 5.55 3.04 4.85
CA TRP A 117 5.06 1.77 5.39
C TRP A 117 4.61 0.85 4.26
N THR A 118 4.40 -0.43 4.55
CA THR A 118 3.87 -1.41 3.60
C THR A 118 2.67 -2.13 4.18
N THR A 119 1.76 -2.54 3.30
CA THR A 119 0.60 -3.37 3.61
C THR A 119 0.64 -4.70 2.86
N ASP A 120 -0.05 -5.72 3.35
CA ASP A 120 -0.16 -7.04 2.73
C ASP A 120 -1.00 -7.04 1.44
N GLU A 121 -1.87 -6.04 1.28
CA GLU A 121 -2.72 -5.85 0.12
C GLU A 121 -2.78 -4.36 -0.31
N PRO A 122 -3.23 -4.06 -1.56
CA PRO A 122 -3.40 -2.69 -2.02
C PRO A 122 -4.43 -1.91 -1.20
N ALA A 123 -4.00 -0.77 -0.64
CA ALA A 123 -4.82 0.07 0.22
C ALA A 123 -4.48 1.56 0.05
N THR A 124 -5.35 2.43 0.54
CA THR A 124 -5.15 3.90 0.58
C THR A 124 -4.05 4.29 1.55
N SER A 125 -3.57 5.53 1.46
CA SER A 125 -2.59 6.11 2.39
C SER A 125 -3.22 7.23 3.19
N VAL A 126 -3.24 7.12 4.52
CA VAL A 126 -3.74 8.16 5.44
C VAL A 126 -2.67 8.45 6.49
N VAL A 127 -2.46 9.72 6.80
CA VAL A 127 -1.53 10.17 7.83
C VAL A 127 -2.17 11.26 8.67
N ASP A 128 -2.20 11.07 9.99
CA ASP A 128 -2.45 12.13 10.96
C ASP A 128 -1.13 12.49 11.64
N TYR A 129 -0.82 13.79 11.75
CA TYR A 129 0.43 14.26 12.36
C TYR A 129 0.25 15.59 13.08
N GLY A 130 1.17 15.92 13.97
CA GLY A 130 1.17 17.18 14.71
C GLY A 130 2.17 17.19 15.85
N THR A 131 2.30 18.32 16.53
CA THR A 131 3.23 18.49 17.67
C THR A 131 2.74 17.85 18.97
N THR A 132 1.55 17.29 18.97
CA THR A 132 0.94 16.57 20.10
C THR A 132 0.19 15.34 19.62
N THR A 133 -0.19 14.43 20.50
CA THR A 133 -1.03 13.25 20.21
C THR A 133 -2.47 13.61 19.80
N GLY A 134 -2.87 14.88 19.84
CA GLY A 134 -4.12 15.39 19.25
C GLY A 134 -4.00 15.60 17.72
N TYR A 135 -2.79 15.46 17.19
CA TYR A 135 -2.40 15.65 15.79
C TYR A 135 -2.77 17.06 15.28
N GLY A 136 -3.58 17.23 14.29
CA GLY A 136 -4.01 18.53 13.76
C GLY A 136 -3.77 18.65 12.26
N GLY A 137 -2.75 17.97 11.73
CA GLY A 137 -2.54 17.76 10.30
C GLY A 137 -3.15 16.42 9.87
N HIS A 138 -3.75 16.38 8.67
CA HIS A 138 -4.34 15.19 8.07
C HIS A 138 -4.03 15.17 6.58
N LEU A 139 -3.53 14.05 6.09
CA LEU A 139 -3.28 13.78 4.66
C LEU A 139 -3.93 12.46 4.28
N GLU A 140 -4.61 12.45 3.13
CA GLU A 140 -5.27 11.26 2.60
C GLU A 140 -5.05 11.15 1.08
N PHE A 141 -4.67 9.96 0.61
CA PHE A 141 -4.44 9.62 -0.78
C PHE A 141 -5.22 8.37 -1.13
N GLY A 142 -6.12 8.47 -2.11
CA GLY A 142 -7.04 7.40 -2.51
C GLY A 142 -6.46 6.36 -3.47
N GLU A 143 -5.19 6.49 -3.88
CA GLU A 143 -4.52 5.48 -4.69
C GLU A 143 -4.28 4.21 -3.87
N LEU A 144 -4.62 3.04 -4.46
CA LEU A 144 -4.45 1.75 -3.81
C LEU A 144 -3.06 1.20 -4.12
N VAL A 145 -2.19 1.21 -3.12
CA VAL A 145 -0.80 0.73 -3.20
C VAL A 145 -0.48 -0.19 -2.04
N GLN A 146 0.57 -1.01 -2.17
CA GLN A 146 1.12 -1.81 -1.06
C GLN A 146 2.34 -1.14 -0.41
N GLU A 147 3.04 -0.30 -1.16
CA GLU A 147 4.15 0.51 -0.68
C GLU A 147 3.67 1.96 -0.56
N HIS A 148 3.56 2.46 0.66
CA HIS A 148 3.05 3.78 0.98
C HIS A 148 4.20 4.73 1.24
N GLN A 149 4.18 5.88 0.59
CA GLN A 149 5.15 6.95 0.78
C GLN A 149 4.42 8.29 0.85
N VAL A 150 4.51 8.98 1.99
CA VAL A 150 3.85 10.27 2.20
C VAL A 150 4.87 11.29 2.69
N ALA A 151 4.99 12.40 1.97
CA ALA A 151 5.82 13.53 2.36
C ALA A 151 5.03 14.47 3.30
N LEU A 152 5.61 14.75 4.46
CA LEU A 152 5.21 15.84 5.34
C LEU A 152 6.08 17.05 4.99
N GLU A 153 5.45 18.17 4.72
CA GLU A 153 6.13 19.41 4.34
C GLU A 153 5.75 20.57 5.27
N HIS A 154 6.54 21.64 5.26
CA HIS A 154 6.32 22.83 6.09
C HIS A 154 6.33 22.53 7.59
N LEU A 155 7.17 21.60 8.01
CA LEU A 155 7.40 21.30 9.42
C LEU A 155 8.29 22.39 10.06
N ASP A 156 8.14 22.58 11.37
CA ASP A 156 9.00 23.49 12.13
C ASP A 156 10.35 22.81 12.43
N PRO A 157 11.49 23.52 12.29
CA PRO A 157 12.81 23.00 12.62
C PRO A 157 12.95 22.63 14.10
N GLY A 158 13.74 21.60 14.38
CA GLY A 158 14.07 21.17 15.74
C GLY A 158 12.85 20.73 16.58
N THR A 159 11.78 20.32 15.92
CA THR A 159 10.47 20.08 16.55
C THR A 159 10.14 18.59 16.56
N VAL A 160 9.56 18.12 17.67
CA VAL A 160 9.04 16.75 17.80
C VAL A 160 7.62 16.73 17.22
N TYR A 161 7.40 15.78 16.29
CA TYR A 161 6.08 15.50 15.74
C TYR A 161 5.64 14.09 16.09
N HIS A 162 4.38 13.97 16.49
CA HIS A 162 3.63 12.73 16.60
C HIS A 162 2.98 12.42 15.27
N PHE A 163 2.94 11.15 14.87
CA PHE A 163 2.21 10.73 13.68
C PHE A 163 1.68 9.31 13.83
N LYS A 164 0.63 9.03 13.07
CA LYS A 164 0.07 7.68 12.86
C LYS A 164 -0.34 7.54 11.42
N VAL A 165 -0.31 6.32 10.89
CA VAL A 165 -0.71 6.01 9.52
C VAL A 165 -1.92 5.09 9.51
N GLY A 166 -2.75 5.23 8.48
CA GLY A 166 -3.90 4.40 8.20
C GLY A 166 -3.92 3.96 6.75
N SER A 167 -4.62 2.88 6.48
CA SER A 167 -4.83 2.34 5.14
C SER A 167 -6.19 1.66 5.07
N THR A 168 -6.90 1.83 3.95
CA THR A 168 -8.21 1.23 3.70
C THR A 168 -8.16 0.52 2.36
N ASP A 169 -8.64 -0.72 2.28
CA ASP A 169 -8.68 -1.52 1.05
C ASP A 169 -9.81 -1.06 0.09
N LEU A 170 -9.91 -1.72 -1.06
CA LEU A 170 -10.96 -1.47 -2.04
C LEU A 170 -12.36 -1.85 -1.53
N ALA A 171 -12.47 -2.79 -0.60
CA ALA A 171 -13.73 -3.22 -0.01
C ALA A 171 -14.23 -2.28 1.10
N GLY A 172 -13.39 -1.33 1.54
CA GLY A 172 -13.69 -0.36 2.59
C GLY A 172 -13.28 -0.80 3.98
N HIS A 173 -12.47 -1.87 4.11
CA HIS A 173 -11.92 -2.28 5.39
C HIS A 173 -10.65 -1.51 5.68
N ALA A 174 -10.54 -0.95 6.88
CA ALA A 174 -9.40 -0.14 7.27
C ALA A 174 -8.47 -0.89 8.23
N VAL A 175 -7.16 -0.59 8.17
CA VAL A 175 -6.16 -1.11 9.11
C VAL A 175 -6.65 -0.94 10.53
N SER A 176 -6.70 -2.05 11.27
CA SER A 176 -7.06 -2.04 12.68
C SER A 176 -5.86 -2.46 13.52
N THR A 177 -5.45 -1.60 14.45
CA THR A 177 -4.48 -1.95 15.50
C THR A 177 -5.14 -2.40 16.79
N ASP A 178 -6.48 -2.34 16.84
CA ASP A 178 -7.26 -2.75 17.99
C ASP A 178 -7.85 -4.14 17.76
N PRO A 179 -7.52 -5.17 18.57
CA PRO A 179 -8.15 -6.50 18.53
C PRO A 179 -9.69 -6.44 18.67
N TRP A 180 -10.23 -5.33 19.12
CA TRP A 180 -11.66 -5.08 19.32
C TRP A 180 -12.29 -4.21 18.23
N GLY A 181 -11.57 -3.92 17.12
CA GLY A 181 -12.12 -3.34 15.91
C GLY A 181 -12.34 -1.82 15.91
N GLY A 182 -11.65 -1.07 16.78
CA GLY A 182 -11.96 0.35 17.01
C GLY A 182 -11.01 1.40 16.40
N LYS A 183 -9.86 1.04 15.82
CA LYS A 183 -8.89 2.02 15.29
C LYS A 183 -8.48 1.75 13.87
N LEU A 184 -8.62 2.79 13.05
CA LEU A 184 -8.26 2.81 11.62
C LEU A 184 -6.79 3.15 11.36
N TYR A 185 -5.91 3.14 12.38
CA TYR A 185 -4.55 3.69 12.31
C TYR A 185 -3.54 2.81 13.04
N SER A 186 -2.27 2.97 12.70
CA SER A 186 -1.15 2.46 13.51
C SER A 186 -1.17 3.04 14.93
N VAL A 187 -0.32 2.54 15.81
CA VAL A 187 0.01 3.22 17.07
C VAL A 187 0.65 4.59 16.78
N ASP A 188 0.72 5.45 17.82
CA ASP A 188 1.43 6.72 17.73
C ASP A 188 2.95 6.50 17.56
N HIS A 189 3.54 7.25 16.65
CA HIS A 189 4.97 7.29 16.38
C HIS A 189 5.46 8.72 16.50
N ILE A 190 6.77 8.88 16.66
CA ILE A 190 7.40 10.20 16.72
C ILE A 190 8.50 10.33 15.66
N LEU A 191 8.66 11.54 15.17
CA LEU A 191 9.84 12.00 14.42
C LEU A 191 10.32 13.33 14.99
N VAL A 192 11.59 13.65 14.78
CA VAL A 192 12.19 14.93 15.21
C VAL A 192 12.84 15.56 13.99
N THR A 193 12.38 16.77 13.61
CA THR A 193 12.99 17.53 12.53
C THR A 193 14.39 18.01 12.91
N GLN A 194 15.26 18.20 11.92
CA GLN A 194 16.58 18.78 12.16
C GLN A 194 16.44 20.23 12.64
N GLY A 195 17.34 20.66 13.52
CA GLY A 195 17.42 22.06 13.93
C GLY A 195 17.74 22.97 12.74
N GLN A 196 17.32 24.23 12.83
CA GLN A 196 17.63 25.20 11.79
C GLN A 196 19.15 25.28 11.60
N ARG A 197 19.59 25.16 10.33
CA ARG A 197 20.99 25.33 9.99
C ARG A 197 21.42 26.75 10.30
N ASP A 198 22.44 26.89 11.12
CA ASP A 198 23.09 28.18 11.31
C ASP A 198 23.80 28.62 10.01
N THR A 199 23.42 29.78 9.53
CA THR A 199 24.00 30.44 8.33
C THR A 199 24.61 31.80 8.65
N ALA A 200 24.52 32.23 9.91
CA ALA A 200 25.12 33.48 10.34
C ALA A 200 26.64 33.34 10.44
N PRO A 201 27.44 34.23 9.93
CA PRO A 201 28.85 34.21 10.21
C PRO A 201 29.10 34.67 11.65
N PRO A 202 30.16 34.15 12.31
CA PRO A 202 30.50 34.55 13.66
C PRO A 202 30.75 36.03 13.77
N GLN A 203 30.24 36.63 14.82
CA GLN A 203 30.42 38.06 15.10
C GLN A 203 31.36 38.26 16.29
N PHE A 204 32.13 39.33 16.26
CA PHE A 204 32.94 39.71 17.43
C PHE A 204 32.02 40.24 18.54
N GLU A 205 32.02 39.59 19.72
CA GLU A 205 31.32 40.13 20.91
C GLU A 205 32.00 41.44 21.40
N GLN A 206 33.30 41.50 21.26
CA GLN A 206 34.09 42.68 21.55
C GLN A 206 35.23 42.84 20.53
N PRO A 207 35.68 44.08 20.24
CA PRO A 207 36.83 44.32 19.35
C PRO A 207 38.06 43.56 19.85
N PRO A 208 38.88 43.02 18.91
CA PRO A 208 40.14 42.36 19.28
C PRO A 208 41.06 43.26 20.13
N THR A 209 41.56 42.70 21.19
CA THR A 209 42.54 43.39 22.05
C THR A 209 43.96 42.91 21.80
N VAL A 210 44.93 43.77 21.83
CA VAL A 210 46.33 43.41 21.61
C VAL A 210 47.16 43.78 22.84
N ARG A 211 47.93 42.81 23.36
CA ARG A 211 48.93 43.00 24.43
C ARG A 211 50.31 42.77 23.86
N TRP A 212 51.22 43.72 24.11
CA TRP A 212 52.58 43.72 23.58
C TRP A 212 53.60 43.35 24.64
N THR A 213 54.64 42.64 24.21
CA THR A 213 55.91 42.49 24.90
C THR A 213 57.03 42.91 23.93
N ASN A 214 58.28 42.92 24.42
CA ASN A 214 59.41 43.30 23.57
C ASN A 214 59.68 42.41 22.37
N ARG A 215 59.05 41.19 22.35
CA ARG A 215 59.26 40.18 21.31
C ARG A 215 58.00 39.52 20.79
N ASN A 216 56.85 39.68 21.49
CA ASN A 216 55.62 38.99 21.17
C ASN A 216 54.44 39.93 21.27
N ALA A 217 53.42 39.65 20.50
CA ALA A 217 52.09 40.23 20.64
C ALA A 217 51.07 39.10 20.89
N VAL A 218 50.13 39.33 21.79
CA VAL A 218 48.97 38.44 22.00
C VAL A 218 47.75 39.21 21.57
N VAL A 219 47.02 38.67 20.60
CA VAL A 219 45.73 39.19 20.15
C VAL A 219 44.68 38.27 20.74
N ALA A 220 43.67 38.85 21.39
CA ALA A 220 42.59 38.10 22.01
C ALA A 220 41.26 38.74 21.62
N TRP A 221 40.30 37.89 21.30
CA TRP A 221 38.93 38.26 21.00
C TRP A 221 37.98 37.12 21.38
N THR A 222 36.69 37.39 21.44
CA THR A 222 35.62 36.42 21.61
C THR A 222 34.61 36.60 20.49
N THR A 223 34.04 35.49 20.05
CA THR A 223 32.96 35.46 19.09
C THR A 223 31.69 34.90 19.79
N ASP A 224 30.55 35.24 19.25
CA ASP A 224 29.22 34.79 19.71
C ASP A 224 28.97 33.30 19.48
N GLU A 225 29.83 32.63 18.65
CA GLU A 225 29.78 31.24 18.35
C GLU A 225 31.17 30.61 18.20
N VAL A 226 31.24 29.28 18.18
CA VAL A 226 32.51 28.55 17.96
C VAL A 226 32.96 28.75 16.52
N SER A 227 34.17 29.26 16.34
CA SER A 227 34.72 29.58 15.02
C SER A 227 36.22 29.32 14.95
N THR A 228 36.73 29.19 13.74
CA THR A 228 38.18 29.21 13.50
C THR A 228 38.70 30.63 13.66
N SER A 229 39.99 30.74 14.02
CA SER A 229 40.61 32.03 14.29
C SER A 229 41.81 32.24 13.36
N ARG A 230 41.90 33.48 12.80
CA ARG A 230 43.04 33.92 11.98
C ARG A 230 43.46 35.32 12.33
N VAL A 231 44.73 35.54 12.46
CA VAL A 231 45.34 36.85 12.63
C VAL A 231 46.39 37.07 11.56
N ASP A 232 46.17 38.08 10.75
CA ASP A 232 47.16 38.55 9.80
C ASP A 232 47.87 39.79 10.39
N TRP A 233 49.22 39.88 10.21
CA TRP A 233 49.99 41.05 10.64
C TRP A 233 50.96 41.50 9.57
N VAL A 234 51.19 42.80 9.55
CA VAL A 234 52.14 43.47 8.64
C VAL A 234 53.06 44.37 9.46
N GLY A 235 54.36 44.31 9.29
CA GLY A 235 55.32 45.20 9.95
C GLY A 235 56.77 44.74 9.92
N GLY A 236 57.72 45.72 10.04
CA GLY A 236 59.13 45.41 10.11
C GLY A 236 59.73 44.75 8.85
N GLY A 237 59.07 44.88 7.69
CA GLY A 237 59.51 44.23 6.44
C GLY A 237 59.14 42.74 6.36
N LYS A 238 58.22 42.25 7.20
CA LYS A 238 57.71 40.88 7.20
C LYS A 238 56.22 40.91 7.42
N ASP A 239 55.51 40.06 6.67
CA ASP A 239 54.09 39.79 6.80
C ASP A 239 53.92 38.33 7.21
N GLY A 240 52.90 38.01 7.97
CA GLY A 240 52.58 36.65 8.37
C GLY A 240 51.14 36.50 8.86
N PHE A 241 50.76 35.24 9.13
CA PHE A 241 49.48 34.90 9.75
C PHE A 241 49.64 33.76 10.72
N VAL A 242 48.70 33.64 11.63
CA VAL A 242 48.49 32.49 12.52
C VAL A 242 47.02 32.09 12.40
N GLU A 243 46.79 30.79 12.25
CA GLU A 243 45.43 30.20 12.23
C GLU A 243 45.31 29.18 13.36
N ASP A 244 44.12 29.11 13.98
CA ASP A 244 43.70 28.04 14.88
C ASP A 244 42.39 27.45 14.35
N ASN A 245 42.42 26.18 13.97
CA ASN A 245 41.34 25.44 13.40
C ASN A 245 40.70 24.44 14.38
N ARG A 246 40.80 24.69 15.70
CA ARG A 246 40.27 23.79 16.75
C ARG A 246 38.77 23.85 16.88
#